data_89b427ce8d719cfc9936bd857d098c16
#
_entry.id   89b427ce8d719cfc9936bd857d098c16
#
_cell.length_a   1.000
_cell.length_b   1.000
_cell.length_c   1.000
_cell.angle_alpha   90.00
_cell.angle_beta   90.00
_cell.angle_gamma   90.00
#
_symmetry.space_group_name_H-M   'P 1'
#
loop_
_entity.id
_entity.type
_entity.pdbx_description
1 polymer ?
#
loop_
_entity_poly.entity_id
_entity_poly.type
_entity_poly.pdbx_seq_one_letter_code
_entity_poly.pdbx_strand_id
1 'polypeptide(L)'
;MALRSKAASKTEYNSRPFTKSNLAGRSFCLGVMPIPCPHFKITIVKRSQGQSAVAGAAYQSGERLFSEYDQRTKFYNKKKELVHAEIMLPSYAPPGYADRATLWNAVEAVENQWNSQLARRIVLAFPVEVPKEQYLSMIKEFCQEQFVSK
;
A
#
# COMPACT_ATOMS: atom_id res chain seq x y z
N MET A 1 -2.06 7.86 -1.26
CA MET A 1 -2.00 6.40 -1.20
C MET A 1 -2.52 5.81 -2.52
N ALA A 2 -1.85 4.82 -3.08
CA ALA A 2 -2.29 4.16 -4.32
C ALA A 2 -2.46 2.67 -4.07
N LEU A 3 -3.61 2.12 -4.44
CA LEU A 3 -3.96 0.71 -4.33
C LEU A 3 -3.71 0.00 -5.67
N ARG A 4 -2.95 -1.08 -5.63
CA ARG A 4 -2.79 -2.01 -6.76
C ARG A 4 -3.40 -3.35 -6.42
N SER A 5 -4.30 -3.85 -7.27
CA SER A 5 -4.73 -5.24 -7.22
C SER A 5 -3.69 -6.10 -7.94
N LYS A 6 -3.02 -7.00 -7.23
CA LYS A 6 -2.36 -8.14 -7.85
C LYS A 6 -3.42 -9.21 -8.04
N ALA A 7 -3.72 -9.54 -9.29
CA ALA A 7 -4.40 -10.80 -9.59
C ALA A 7 -3.47 -11.93 -9.14
N ALA A 8 -3.89 -12.67 -8.12
CA ALA A 8 -3.21 -13.88 -7.71
C ALA A 8 -3.35 -14.89 -8.85
N SER A 9 -2.21 -15.38 -9.39
CA SER A 9 -2.18 -16.52 -10.26
C SER A 9 -2.86 -17.70 -9.55
N LYS A 10 -3.81 -18.33 -10.22
CA LYS A 10 -4.44 -19.58 -9.78
C LYS A 10 -3.36 -20.64 -9.56
N THR A 11 -2.95 -20.82 -8.32
CA THR A 11 -2.34 -22.07 -7.89
C THR A 11 -3.50 -22.98 -7.54
N GLU A 12 -3.69 -24.05 -8.29
CA GLU A 12 -4.69 -25.08 -8.02
C GLU A 12 -4.42 -25.66 -6.63
N TYR A 13 -5.28 -25.29 -5.70
CA TYR A 13 -5.33 -25.90 -4.39
C TYR A 13 -6.05 -27.23 -4.51
N ASN A 14 -5.26 -28.31 -4.49
CA ASN A 14 -5.72 -29.69 -4.56
C ASN A 14 -6.54 -30.01 -3.31
N SER A 15 -7.87 -29.90 -3.43
CA SER A 15 -8.83 -30.22 -2.38
C SER A 15 -8.96 -31.72 -2.22
N ARG A 16 -8.21 -32.29 -1.28
CA ARG A 16 -8.48 -33.64 -0.78
C ARG A 16 -9.73 -33.58 0.11
N PRO A 17 -10.71 -34.48 -0.04
CA PRO A 17 -11.90 -34.49 0.80
C PRO A 17 -11.52 -34.85 2.24
N PHE A 18 -11.99 -34.02 3.16
CA PHE A 18 -11.82 -34.20 4.61
C PHE A 18 -12.76 -35.31 5.08
N THR A 19 -12.24 -36.51 5.35
CA THR A 19 -13.00 -37.61 5.94
C THR A 19 -13.21 -37.38 7.42
N LYS A 20 -14.47 -37.37 7.84
CA LYS A 20 -14.91 -37.32 9.26
C LYS A 20 -14.60 -38.65 9.97
N SER A 21 -13.40 -38.86 10.42
CA SER A 21 -13.11 -39.92 11.37
C SER A 21 -11.88 -39.54 12.19
N ASN A 22 -12.13 -38.98 13.35
CA ASN A 22 -11.33 -39.00 14.59
C ASN A 22 -11.66 -37.77 15.48
N LEU A 23 -12.91 -37.75 15.95
CA LEU A 23 -13.34 -36.87 17.03
C LEU A 23 -13.55 -37.68 18.31
N ALA A 24 -12.45 -38.00 18.96
CA ALA A 24 -12.48 -38.40 20.37
C ALA A 24 -11.25 -37.79 21.07
N GLY A 25 -11.51 -36.82 21.95
CA GLY A 25 -10.57 -36.39 22.98
C GLY A 25 -9.64 -35.22 22.59
N ARG A 26 -10.18 -34.05 22.31
CA ARG A 26 -9.41 -32.79 22.47
C ARG A 26 -10.30 -31.71 23.06
N SER A 27 -9.87 -31.27 24.26
CA SER A 27 -10.34 -30.08 24.93
C SER A 27 -10.50 -28.95 23.94
N PHE A 28 -11.70 -28.37 23.90
CA PHE A 28 -12.05 -27.23 23.04
C PHE A 28 -11.36 -25.99 23.58
N CYS A 29 -10.09 -25.82 23.25
CA CYS A 29 -9.51 -24.47 23.25
C CYS A 29 -10.23 -23.69 22.18
N LEU A 30 -10.89 -22.61 22.56
CA LEU A 30 -11.46 -21.61 21.64
C LEU A 30 -10.42 -21.34 20.55
N GLY A 31 -10.60 -22.00 19.41
CA GLY A 31 -9.68 -21.94 18.31
C GLY A 31 -9.63 -20.52 17.77
N VAL A 32 -8.54 -19.86 18.04
CA VAL A 32 -8.11 -18.72 17.19
C VAL A 32 -8.10 -19.30 15.77
N MET A 33 -9.11 -18.94 14.97
CA MET A 33 -9.10 -19.19 13.54
C MET A 33 -7.73 -18.73 13.03
N PRO A 34 -6.97 -19.55 12.28
CA PRO A 34 -5.76 -19.06 11.65
C PRO A 34 -6.19 -17.96 10.68
N ILE A 35 -6.09 -16.73 11.13
CA ILE A 35 -6.24 -15.57 10.26
C ILE A 35 -5.13 -15.76 9.22
N PRO A 36 -5.45 -15.96 7.94
CA PRO A 36 -4.42 -16.02 6.91
C PRO A 36 -3.60 -14.75 7.06
N CYS A 37 -2.32 -14.91 7.40
CA CYS A 37 -1.46 -13.79 7.77
C CYS A 37 -1.44 -12.81 6.59
N PRO A 38 -2.07 -11.64 6.68
CA PRO A 38 -2.10 -10.73 5.55
C PRO A 38 -0.65 -10.39 5.24
N HIS A 39 -0.26 -10.48 3.98
CA HIS A 39 1.07 -10.08 3.57
C HIS A 39 1.24 -8.58 3.83
N PHE A 40 2.00 -8.27 4.87
CA PHE A 40 2.30 -6.91 5.27
C PHE A 40 3.80 -6.65 5.09
N LYS A 41 4.15 -5.71 4.22
CA LYS A 41 5.55 -5.35 3.96
C LYS A 41 5.74 -3.84 4.02
N ILE A 42 6.68 -3.40 4.84
CA ILE A 42 7.14 -2.00 4.86
C ILE A 42 8.47 -1.92 4.15
N THR A 43 8.61 -0.96 3.24
CA THR A 43 9.87 -0.65 2.55
C THR A 43 10.15 0.84 2.69
N ILE A 44 11.37 1.18 3.08
CA ILE A 44 11.81 2.56 3.18
C ILE A 44 12.40 2.98 1.84
N VAL A 45 11.93 4.10 1.30
CA VAL A 45 12.49 4.76 0.11
C VAL A 45 13.60 5.67 0.57
N LYS A 46 14.84 5.41 0.12
CA LYS A 46 16.04 6.13 0.55
C LYS A 46 16.73 6.81 -0.61
N ARG A 47 17.21 8.03 -0.40
CA ARG A 47 18.01 8.75 -1.39
C ARG A 47 19.33 8.03 -1.68
N SER A 48 19.99 7.49 -0.66
CA SER A 48 21.24 6.74 -0.80
C SER A 48 21.18 5.51 -1.72
N GLN A 49 19.97 5.01 -2.00
CA GLN A 49 19.74 3.91 -2.93
C GLN A 49 19.32 4.40 -4.34
N GLY A 50 19.49 5.68 -4.64
CA GLY A 50 19.07 6.28 -5.91
C GLY A 50 17.55 6.27 -6.12
N GLN A 51 16.77 6.14 -5.04
CA GLN A 51 15.32 6.12 -5.11
C GLN A 51 14.75 7.54 -5.01
N SER A 52 13.61 7.76 -5.68
CA SER A 52 12.89 9.02 -5.67
C SER A 52 11.47 8.82 -5.14
N ALA A 53 11.01 9.73 -4.30
CA ALA A 53 9.64 9.73 -3.80
C ALA A 53 8.64 10.06 -4.91
N VAL A 54 9.00 11.03 -5.77
CA VAL A 54 8.19 11.41 -6.96
C VAL A 54 8.05 10.23 -7.92
N ALA A 55 9.14 9.49 -8.19
CA ALA A 55 9.10 8.30 -9.02
C ALA A 55 8.21 7.20 -8.41
N GLY A 56 8.30 7.01 -7.09
CA GLY A 56 7.45 6.09 -6.35
C GLY A 56 5.97 6.45 -6.44
N ALA A 57 5.64 7.73 -6.27
CA ALA A 57 4.29 8.25 -6.38
C ALA A 57 3.73 8.10 -7.81
N ALA A 58 4.50 8.48 -8.83
CA ALA A 58 4.13 8.31 -10.23
C ALA A 58 3.87 6.85 -10.60
N TYR A 59 4.71 5.94 -10.08
CA TYR A 59 4.52 4.49 -10.30
C TYR A 59 3.24 3.97 -9.64
N GLN A 60 2.90 4.44 -8.44
CA GLN A 60 1.72 3.99 -7.71
C GLN A 60 0.43 4.59 -8.24
N SER A 61 0.42 5.89 -8.58
CA SER A 61 -0.78 6.57 -9.09
C SER A 61 -1.01 6.35 -10.59
N GLY A 62 0.04 6.00 -11.33
CA GLY A 62 -0.03 5.93 -12.80
C GLY A 62 -0.07 7.30 -13.49
N GLU A 63 0.17 8.37 -12.74
CA GLU A 63 0.19 9.75 -13.23
C GLU A 63 1.57 10.14 -13.75
N ARG A 64 1.59 11.17 -14.57
CA ARG A 64 2.84 11.83 -14.98
C ARG A 64 3.20 12.88 -13.94
N LEU A 65 4.32 12.70 -13.25
CA LEU A 65 4.80 13.63 -12.25
C LEU A 65 6.17 14.17 -12.66
N PHE A 66 6.31 15.48 -12.63
CA PHE A 66 7.60 16.14 -12.85
C PHE A 66 8.40 16.14 -11.54
N SER A 67 9.64 15.67 -11.58
CA SER A 67 10.57 15.70 -10.45
C SER A 67 11.46 16.92 -10.59
N GLU A 68 11.38 17.84 -9.64
CA GLU A 68 12.22 19.04 -9.59
C GLU A 68 13.68 18.69 -9.27
N TYR A 69 13.90 17.65 -8.48
CA TYR A 69 15.24 17.19 -8.12
C TYR A 69 16.04 16.67 -9.33
N ASP A 70 15.41 15.80 -10.13
CA ASP A 70 16.04 15.19 -11.31
C ASP A 70 15.84 16.00 -12.59
N GLN A 71 14.97 17.02 -12.59
CA GLN A 71 14.52 17.79 -13.76
C GLN A 71 13.95 16.87 -14.85
N ARG A 72 13.22 15.82 -14.47
CA ARG A 72 12.68 14.79 -15.38
C ARG A 72 11.24 14.44 -15.03
N THR A 73 10.45 14.20 -16.06
CA THR A 73 9.10 13.67 -15.89
C THR A 73 9.15 12.16 -15.64
N LYS A 74 8.57 11.73 -14.53
CA LYS A 74 8.41 10.31 -14.18
C LYS A 74 7.05 9.84 -14.66
N PHE A 75 7.03 8.78 -15.46
CA PHE A 75 5.82 8.16 -15.96
C PHE A 75 5.97 6.65 -16.10
N TYR A 76 4.97 5.91 -15.62
CA TYR A 76 4.97 4.44 -15.67
C TYR A 76 3.64 3.94 -16.22
N ASN A 77 3.65 3.40 -17.45
CA ASN A 77 2.44 2.96 -18.16
C ASN A 77 1.92 1.61 -17.65
N LYS A 78 1.42 1.55 -16.40
CA LYS A 78 0.84 0.34 -15.80
C LYS A 78 -0.57 0.57 -15.24
N LYS A 79 -1.38 1.34 -15.94
CA LYS A 79 -2.70 1.79 -15.46
C LYS A 79 -3.76 0.68 -15.35
N LYS A 80 -3.61 -0.47 -16.03
CA LYS A 80 -4.65 -1.50 -16.08
C LYS A 80 -4.97 -2.17 -14.73
N GLU A 81 -4.06 -2.09 -13.76
CA GLU A 81 -4.19 -2.71 -12.44
C GLU A 81 -4.54 -1.70 -11.33
N LEU A 82 -4.58 -0.42 -11.64
CA LEU A 82 -4.87 0.62 -10.66
C LEU A 82 -6.38 0.78 -10.49
N VAL A 83 -6.88 0.45 -9.31
CA VAL A 83 -8.29 0.58 -8.96
C VAL A 83 -8.60 1.96 -8.39
N HIS A 84 -7.73 2.47 -7.51
CA HIS A 84 -7.94 3.75 -6.82
C HIS A 84 -6.60 4.38 -6.42
N ALA A 85 -6.52 5.70 -6.48
CA ALA A 85 -5.39 6.48 -5.99
C ALA A 85 -5.88 7.79 -5.38
N GLU A 86 -5.55 8.02 -4.12
CA GLU A 86 -6.02 9.16 -3.34
C GLU A 86 -4.90 9.72 -2.47
N ILE A 87 -4.94 11.01 -2.17
CA ILE A 87 -4.09 11.67 -1.18
C ILE A 87 -4.96 11.95 0.04
N MET A 88 -4.52 11.49 1.20
CA MET A 88 -5.14 11.77 2.48
C MET A 88 -4.20 12.67 3.27
N LEU A 89 -4.68 13.84 3.64
CA LEU A 89 -3.92 14.84 4.38
C LEU A 89 -4.55 15.07 5.75
N PRO A 90 -3.74 15.36 6.78
CA PRO A 90 -4.25 15.83 8.06
C PRO A 90 -4.88 17.23 7.90
N SER A 91 -5.79 17.58 8.79
CA SER A 91 -6.56 18.82 8.74
C SER A 91 -5.72 20.11 8.78
N TYR A 92 -4.52 20.01 9.34
CA TYR A 92 -3.57 21.13 9.46
C TYR A 92 -2.63 21.25 8.24
N ALA A 93 -2.71 20.32 7.27
CA ALA A 93 -1.83 20.35 6.12
C ALA A 93 -2.19 21.49 5.15
N PRO A 94 -1.19 22.14 4.53
CA PRO A 94 -1.43 23.14 3.51
C PRO A 94 -2.28 22.58 2.35
N PRO A 95 -3.28 23.33 1.85
CA PRO A 95 -4.17 22.85 0.78
C PRO A 95 -3.46 22.53 -0.53
N GLY A 96 -2.30 23.17 -0.79
CA GLY A 96 -1.49 22.89 -1.97
C GLY A 96 -0.95 21.46 -2.03
N TYR A 97 -0.86 20.75 -0.91
CA TYR A 97 -0.41 19.36 -0.87
C TYR A 97 -1.49 18.35 -1.32
N ALA A 98 -2.69 18.82 -1.64
CA ALA A 98 -3.67 18.01 -2.36
C ALA A 98 -3.20 17.64 -3.79
N ASP A 99 -2.33 18.47 -4.37
CA ASP A 99 -1.63 18.12 -5.61
C ASP A 99 -0.45 17.17 -5.34
N ARG A 100 -0.44 16.05 -6.06
CA ARG A 100 0.55 14.98 -5.86
C ARG A 100 1.96 15.40 -6.23
N ALA A 101 2.11 16.18 -7.30
CA ALA A 101 3.41 16.66 -7.73
C ALA A 101 4.01 17.60 -6.69
N THR A 102 3.21 18.57 -6.24
CA THR A 102 3.60 19.54 -5.20
C THR A 102 4.00 18.85 -3.90
N LEU A 103 3.19 17.90 -3.43
CA LEU A 103 3.46 17.16 -2.20
C LEU A 103 4.81 16.42 -2.26
N TRP A 104 5.04 15.63 -3.30
CA TRP A 104 6.23 14.80 -3.34
C TRP A 104 7.50 15.55 -3.72
N ASN A 105 7.41 16.64 -4.48
CA ASN A 105 8.54 17.55 -4.69
C ASN A 105 8.91 18.28 -3.39
N ALA A 106 7.92 18.73 -2.59
CA ALA A 106 8.18 19.33 -1.30
C ALA A 106 8.88 18.36 -0.34
N VAL A 107 8.47 17.10 -0.31
CA VAL A 107 9.15 16.06 0.50
C VAL A 107 10.61 15.89 0.05
N GLU A 108 10.89 15.82 -1.24
CA GLU A 108 12.25 15.69 -1.76
C GLU A 108 13.11 16.94 -1.51
N ALA A 109 12.52 18.11 -1.50
CA ALA A 109 13.20 19.36 -1.20
C ALA A 109 13.62 19.48 0.26
N VAL A 110 12.75 19.06 1.20
CA VAL A 110 13.04 19.07 2.63
C VAL A 110 14.05 17.98 3.00
N GLU A 111 13.89 16.79 2.47
CA GLU A 111 14.74 15.62 2.73
C GLU A 111 15.97 15.61 1.80
N ASN A 112 16.84 16.60 1.95
CA ASN A 112 17.95 16.88 1.04
C ASN A 112 19.23 16.07 1.29
N GLN A 113 19.38 15.43 2.46
CA GLN A 113 20.60 14.73 2.82
C GLN A 113 20.73 13.38 2.10
N TRP A 114 21.97 12.94 1.87
CA TRP A 114 22.28 11.68 1.22
C TRP A 114 21.62 10.45 1.87
N ASN A 115 21.55 10.40 3.18
CA ASN A 115 20.96 9.30 3.94
C ASN A 115 19.46 9.48 4.24
N SER A 116 18.80 10.51 3.73
CA SER A 116 17.40 10.81 3.99
C SER A 116 16.46 9.68 3.58
N GLN A 117 15.44 9.49 4.42
CA GLN A 117 14.33 8.58 4.19
C GLN A 117 13.18 9.36 3.57
N LEU A 118 13.04 9.28 2.26
CA LEU A 118 12.06 10.08 1.50
C LEU A 118 10.62 9.65 1.73
N ALA A 119 10.38 8.34 1.89
CA ALA A 119 9.05 7.81 2.09
C ALA A 119 9.07 6.41 2.71
N ARG A 120 7.95 6.00 3.28
CA ARG A 120 7.67 4.62 3.65
C ARG A 120 6.59 4.05 2.75
N ARG A 121 6.90 2.95 2.09
CA ARG A 121 5.95 2.22 1.25
C ARG A 121 5.42 1.03 2.03
N ILE A 122 4.11 0.99 2.22
CA ILE A 122 3.42 -0.12 2.86
C ILE A 122 2.68 -0.90 1.77
N VAL A 123 2.91 -2.20 1.71
CA VAL A 123 2.18 -3.14 0.86
C VAL A 123 1.36 -4.03 1.76
N LEU A 124 0.06 -4.00 1.57
CA LEU A 124 -0.91 -4.78 2.33
C LEU A 124 -1.69 -5.68 1.36
N ALA A 125 -1.77 -6.97 1.68
CA ALA A 125 -2.65 -7.89 0.98
C ALA A 125 -3.96 -8.05 1.78
N PHE A 126 -5.08 -8.04 1.07
CA PHE A 126 -6.38 -8.30 1.69
C PHE A 126 -6.70 -9.78 1.71
N PRO A 127 -7.36 -10.27 2.77
CA PRO A 127 -7.90 -11.61 2.81
C PRO A 127 -8.93 -11.81 1.69
N VAL A 128 -8.95 -13.00 1.12
CA VAL A 128 -9.87 -13.35 0.01
C VAL A 128 -11.33 -13.38 0.48
N GLU A 129 -11.54 -13.57 1.77
CA GLU A 129 -12.85 -13.64 2.42
C GLU A 129 -13.57 -12.29 2.48
N VAL A 130 -12.83 -11.19 2.39
CA VAL A 130 -13.41 -9.85 2.41
C VAL A 130 -13.93 -9.48 1.02
N PRO A 131 -15.19 -9.02 0.89
CA PRO A 131 -15.71 -8.51 -0.38
C PRO A 131 -14.89 -7.34 -0.92
N LYS A 132 -14.64 -7.32 -2.22
CA LYS A 132 -13.80 -6.29 -2.87
C LYS A 132 -14.35 -4.87 -2.68
N GLU A 133 -15.65 -4.74 -2.55
CA GLU A 133 -16.36 -3.47 -2.34
C GLU A 133 -15.97 -2.82 -1.01
N GLN A 134 -15.57 -3.63 -0.03
CA GLN A 134 -15.19 -3.16 1.30
C GLN A 134 -13.70 -2.77 1.42
N TYR A 135 -12.87 -3.20 0.47
CA TYR A 135 -11.41 -2.93 0.54
C TYR A 135 -11.09 -1.45 0.63
N LEU A 136 -11.80 -0.62 -0.14
CA LEU A 136 -11.53 0.81 -0.17
C LEU A 136 -11.89 1.49 1.14
N SER A 137 -13.05 1.16 1.72
CA SER A 137 -13.49 1.72 3.01
C SER A 137 -12.56 1.30 4.15
N MET A 138 -12.19 0.03 4.21
CA MET A 138 -11.27 -0.49 5.24
C MET A 138 -9.89 0.18 5.17
N ILE A 139 -9.35 0.39 3.96
CA ILE A 139 -8.05 1.08 3.81
C ILE A 139 -8.15 2.55 4.20
N LYS A 140 -9.21 3.23 3.81
CA LYS A 140 -9.41 4.64 4.18
C LYS A 140 -9.49 4.79 5.69
N GLU A 141 -10.29 3.97 6.34
CA GLU A 141 -10.42 3.94 7.79
C GLU A 141 -9.06 3.68 8.47
N PHE A 142 -8.36 2.63 8.05
CA PHE A 142 -7.02 2.32 8.55
C PHE A 142 -6.04 3.48 8.37
N CYS A 143 -6.02 4.12 7.20
CA CYS A 143 -5.13 5.26 6.95
C CYS A 143 -5.50 6.47 7.78
N GLN A 144 -6.81 6.74 7.92
CA GLN A 144 -7.31 7.83 8.73
C GLN A 144 -6.89 7.68 10.20
N GLU A 145 -7.09 6.51 10.77
CA GLU A 145 -6.78 6.24 12.18
C GLU A 145 -5.28 6.18 12.47
N GLN A 146 -4.50 5.54 11.59
CA GLN A 146 -3.10 5.26 11.88
C GLN A 146 -2.14 6.38 11.47
N PHE A 147 -2.50 7.19 10.47
CA PHE A 147 -1.56 8.17 9.89
C PHE A 147 -2.09 9.60 9.81
N VAL A 148 -3.37 9.80 9.61
CA VAL A 148 -3.94 11.13 9.35
C VAL A 148 -4.40 11.83 10.63
N SER A 149 -4.98 11.08 11.57
CA SER A 149 -5.55 11.62 12.82
C SER A 149 -4.53 11.83 13.94
N LYS A 150 -3.25 11.59 13.70
CA LYS A 150 -2.19 11.68 14.73
C LYS A 150 -1.42 12.96 14.65
#